data_8247b8a060224a16e5097482aa0bea4e
#
_entry.id   8247b8a060224a16e5097482aa0bea4e
#
_cell.length_a   1.000
_cell.length_b   1.000
_cell.length_c   1.000
_cell.angle_alpha   90.00
_cell.angle_beta   90.00
_cell.angle_gamma   90.00
#
_symmetry.space_group_name_H-M   'P 1'
#
loop_
_entity.id
_entity.type
_entity.pdbx_description
1 polymer ?
#
loop_
_entity_poly.entity_id
_entity_poly.type
_entity_poly.pdbx_seq_one_letter_code
_entity_poly.pdbx_strand_id
1 'polypeptide(L)'
;RRADGDVRYGNSRDQLGGEGACYDGQPDSYQVTVYDPAYHTPEYLRHGIIYQIFPDRFYKDKNGQKGRLRKIAAAHPDATFHEEWNERPTLDLDPENGDNRALDFFGGTLRGIRQKLDYLADLGVSIIYLNPIFRAHSNHRYDTGSYEEIDPILGDNAAFDELVAA
;
A
#
# COMPACT_ATOMS: atom_id res chain seq x y z
N ARG A 1 -25.29 -34.28 26.97
CA ARG A 1 -26.42 -34.97 26.28
C ARG A 1 -27.73 -34.51 26.89
N ARG A 2 -28.68 -34.08 26.11
CA ARG A 2 -30.07 -33.88 26.52
C ARG A 2 -30.85 -35.17 26.23
N ALA A 3 -31.97 -35.32 26.88
CA ALA A 3 -32.81 -36.53 26.73
C ALA A 3 -33.38 -36.70 25.28
N ASP A 4 -33.29 -35.65 24.47
CA ASP A 4 -33.85 -35.50 23.13
C ASP A 4 -32.83 -35.40 22.00
N GLY A 5 -31.54 -35.57 22.28
CA GLY A 5 -30.49 -35.60 21.26
C GLY A 5 -29.13 -35.06 21.70
N ASP A 6 -28.15 -35.25 20.85
CA ASP A 6 -26.78 -34.73 21.05
C ASP A 6 -26.71 -33.25 20.58
N VAL A 7 -26.43 -32.34 21.49
CA VAL A 7 -26.10 -30.95 21.18
C VAL A 7 -24.61 -30.85 20.92
N ARG A 8 -24.23 -30.25 19.80
CA ARG A 8 -22.85 -30.03 19.39
C ARG A 8 -22.48 -28.55 19.57
N TYR A 9 -21.28 -28.31 20.05
CA TYR A 9 -20.73 -26.96 20.20
C TYR A 9 -19.77 -26.66 19.04
N GLY A 10 -19.93 -25.50 18.38
CA GLY A 10 -19.11 -25.07 17.26
C GLY A 10 -18.88 -23.57 17.25
N ASN A 11 -18.37 -23.06 16.15
CA ASN A 11 -18.09 -21.63 15.98
C ASN A 11 -19.36 -20.77 16.15
N SER A 12 -19.18 -19.47 16.36
CA SER A 12 -20.31 -18.53 16.40
C SER A 12 -21.08 -18.54 15.08
N ARG A 13 -22.40 -18.25 15.14
CA ARG A 13 -23.27 -18.26 13.93
C ARG A 13 -22.94 -17.19 12.91
N ASP A 14 -22.31 -16.10 13.35
CA ASP A 14 -21.81 -15.02 12.50
C ASP A 14 -20.41 -15.27 11.91
N GLN A 15 -19.74 -16.37 12.36
CA GLN A 15 -18.40 -16.78 11.94
C GLN A 15 -17.29 -15.74 12.20
N LEU A 16 -17.53 -14.78 13.06
CA LEU A 16 -16.55 -13.74 13.43
C LEU A 16 -15.59 -14.19 14.55
N GLY A 17 -15.72 -15.43 15.02
CA GLY A 17 -14.94 -15.94 16.13
C GLY A 17 -15.54 -15.56 17.49
N GLY A 18 -14.75 -15.71 18.58
CA GLY A 18 -15.23 -15.45 19.93
C GLY A 18 -15.96 -16.64 20.54
N GLU A 19 -17.02 -16.38 21.32
CA GLU A 19 -17.80 -17.42 21.97
C GLU A 19 -18.61 -18.22 20.95
N GLY A 20 -18.47 -19.54 21.03
CA GLY A 20 -19.19 -20.44 20.12
C GLY A 20 -20.67 -20.58 20.46
N ALA A 21 -21.38 -21.33 19.64
CA ALA A 21 -22.81 -21.63 19.82
C ALA A 21 -23.10 -23.10 19.88
N CYS A 22 -24.25 -23.47 20.48
CA CYS A 22 -24.79 -24.82 20.47
C CYS A 22 -25.66 -25.03 19.23
N TYR A 23 -25.55 -26.22 18.63
CA TYR A 23 -26.25 -26.64 17.44
C TYR A 23 -26.93 -27.98 17.66
N ASP A 24 -28.16 -28.12 17.20
CA ASP A 24 -28.90 -29.38 17.18
C ASP A 24 -28.51 -30.28 15.98
N GLY A 25 -27.66 -29.82 15.09
CA GLY A 25 -27.16 -30.49 13.89
C GLY A 25 -25.65 -30.35 13.73
N GLN A 26 -25.21 -30.22 12.47
CA GLN A 26 -23.81 -29.99 12.15
C GLN A 26 -23.42 -28.56 12.57
N PRO A 27 -22.45 -28.38 13.45
CA PRO A 27 -21.98 -27.05 13.84
C PRO A 27 -21.05 -26.46 12.80
N ASP A 28 -20.97 -25.13 12.79
CA ASP A 28 -19.90 -24.43 12.08
C ASP A 28 -18.54 -24.75 12.72
N SER A 29 -17.53 -24.97 11.89
CA SER A 29 -16.21 -25.38 12.35
C SER A 29 -15.39 -24.20 12.86
N TYR A 30 -14.62 -24.41 13.92
CA TYR A 30 -13.54 -23.50 14.28
C TYR A 30 -12.38 -23.64 13.29
N GLN A 31 -11.77 -22.53 12.94
CA GLN A 31 -10.50 -22.54 12.23
C GLN A 31 -9.37 -22.78 13.23
N VAL A 32 -8.56 -23.80 12.99
CA VAL A 32 -7.34 -24.05 13.74
C VAL A 32 -6.16 -23.92 12.79
N THR A 33 -5.29 -22.97 13.07
CA THR A 33 -4.07 -22.77 12.28
C THR A 33 -2.98 -23.70 12.81
N VAL A 34 -2.47 -24.57 11.93
CA VAL A 34 -1.31 -25.42 12.22
C VAL A 34 -0.11 -24.83 11.46
N TYR A 35 0.95 -24.53 12.19
CA TYR A 35 2.18 -23.95 11.61
C TYR A 35 3.42 -24.68 12.14
N ASP A 36 4.53 -24.55 11.44
CA ASP A 36 5.82 -25.08 11.86
C ASP A 36 6.25 -24.41 13.18
N PRO A 37 6.51 -25.18 14.26
CA PRO A 37 6.94 -24.61 15.54
C PRO A 37 8.30 -23.90 15.47
N ALA A 38 9.10 -24.14 14.42
CA ALA A 38 10.33 -23.41 14.15
C ALA A 38 10.10 -22.03 13.51
N TYR A 39 8.87 -21.71 13.06
CA TYR A 39 8.54 -20.39 12.53
C TYR A 39 8.56 -19.34 13.63
N HIS A 40 9.37 -18.31 13.42
CA HIS A 40 9.45 -17.17 14.32
C HIS A 40 9.18 -15.86 13.54
N THR A 41 8.26 -15.07 14.04
CA THR A 41 8.06 -13.71 13.52
C THR A 41 9.31 -12.88 13.80
N PRO A 42 9.92 -12.24 12.79
CA PRO A 42 11.07 -11.35 12.99
C PRO A 42 10.80 -10.25 14.02
N GLU A 43 11.81 -9.90 14.83
CA GLU A 43 11.66 -8.93 15.92
C GLU A 43 11.21 -7.55 15.41
N TYR A 44 11.68 -7.11 14.26
CA TYR A 44 11.26 -5.84 13.65
C TYR A 44 9.76 -5.80 13.28
N LEU A 45 9.13 -6.96 13.06
CA LEU A 45 7.67 -7.06 12.87
C LEU A 45 6.90 -7.14 14.20
N ARG A 46 7.50 -7.75 15.23
CA ARG A 46 6.82 -7.94 16.51
C ARG A 46 6.65 -6.65 17.31
N HIS A 47 7.60 -5.75 17.20
CA HIS A 47 7.68 -4.50 17.98
C HIS A 47 7.88 -3.26 17.12
N GLY A 48 7.85 -3.41 15.80
CA GLY A 48 8.10 -2.34 14.86
C GLY A 48 6.85 -1.53 14.50
N ILE A 49 7.09 -0.34 13.98
CA ILE A 49 6.08 0.54 13.39
C ILE A 49 6.18 0.41 11.87
N ILE A 50 5.08 0.02 11.24
CA ILE A 50 4.96 0.02 9.78
C ILE A 50 4.40 1.37 9.35
N TYR A 51 5.13 2.07 8.50
CA TYR A 51 4.69 3.35 7.94
C TYR A 51 4.38 3.19 6.45
N GLN A 52 3.12 3.35 6.08
CA GLN A 52 2.70 3.28 4.68
C GLN A 52 2.94 4.62 3.99
N ILE A 53 3.58 4.57 2.81
CA ILE A 53 3.88 5.75 1.99
C ILE A 53 3.15 5.64 0.65
N PHE A 54 2.41 6.69 0.31
CA PHE A 54 1.97 6.97 -1.05
C PHE A 54 3.07 7.82 -1.72
N PRO A 55 3.94 7.24 -2.58
CA PRO A 55 5.18 7.89 -2.99
C PRO A 55 4.99 9.26 -3.67
N ASP A 56 4.00 9.37 -4.55
CA ASP A 56 3.69 10.63 -5.25
C ASP A 56 3.34 11.78 -4.28
N ARG A 57 2.79 11.45 -3.09
CA ARG A 57 2.27 12.39 -2.10
C ARG A 57 3.14 12.52 -0.85
N PHE A 58 4.36 12.01 -0.86
CA PHE A 58 5.20 12.02 0.33
C PHE A 58 6.24 13.15 0.33
N TYR A 59 7.14 13.17 -0.63
CA TYR A 59 8.19 14.20 -0.70
C TYR A 59 8.81 14.34 -2.09
N LYS A 60 8.90 15.59 -2.58
CA LYS A 60 9.60 15.93 -3.83
C LYS A 60 11.12 15.94 -3.60
N ASP A 61 11.88 15.28 -4.47
CA ASP A 61 13.34 15.44 -4.50
C ASP A 61 13.72 16.87 -4.90
N LYS A 62 14.55 17.50 -4.09
CA LYS A 62 14.97 18.90 -4.29
C LYS A 62 15.83 19.11 -5.55
N ASN A 63 16.52 18.09 -6.02
CA ASN A 63 17.61 18.21 -6.99
C ASN A 63 17.29 17.74 -8.42
N GLY A 64 16.13 17.18 -8.70
CA GLY A 64 15.93 16.43 -9.95
C GLY A 64 14.72 16.78 -10.80
N GLN A 65 13.82 17.66 -10.37
CA GLN A 65 12.43 17.57 -10.86
C GLN A 65 12.05 18.45 -12.07
N LYS A 66 12.50 19.70 -12.18
CA LYS A 66 11.92 20.61 -13.19
C LYS A 66 12.01 20.13 -14.65
N GLY A 67 13.12 19.54 -15.05
CA GLY A 67 13.30 19.03 -16.41
C GLY A 67 12.66 17.67 -16.65
N ARG A 68 12.58 16.86 -15.61
CA ARG A 68 12.04 15.50 -15.65
C ARG A 68 10.52 15.49 -15.72
N LEU A 69 9.84 16.21 -14.82
CA LEU A 69 8.37 16.32 -14.85
C LEU A 69 7.86 16.86 -16.17
N ARG A 70 8.55 17.84 -16.78
CA ARG A 70 8.17 18.37 -18.08
C ARG A 70 8.23 17.31 -19.20
N LYS A 71 9.23 16.42 -19.17
CA LYS A 71 9.34 15.33 -20.15
C LYS A 71 8.25 14.28 -19.92
N ILE A 72 7.97 13.97 -18.65
CA ILE A 72 6.94 13.01 -18.27
C ILE A 72 5.56 13.58 -18.63
N ALA A 73 5.28 14.83 -18.31
CA ALA A 73 4.03 15.50 -18.66
C ALA A 73 3.76 15.48 -20.17
N ALA A 74 4.81 15.64 -20.99
CA ALA A 74 4.67 15.53 -22.45
C ALA A 74 4.29 14.12 -22.93
N ALA A 75 4.62 13.07 -22.15
CA ALA A 75 4.24 11.69 -22.42
C ALA A 75 2.87 11.30 -21.85
N HIS A 76 2.30 12.14 -20.97
CA HIS A 76 1.00 11.93 -20.33
C HIS A 76 0.12 13.18 -20.51
N PRO A 77 -0.40 13.44 -21.71
CA PRO A 77 -1.11 14.69 -22.04
C PRO A 77 -2.45 14.84 -21.31
N ASP A 78 -3.01 13.76 -20.82
CA ASP A 78 -4.25 13.66 -20.05
C ASP A 78 -4.05 13.78 -18.54
N ALA A 79 -2.80 13.85 -18.07
CA ALA A 79 -2.49 13.95 -16.65
C ALA A 79 -2.25 15.40 -16.20
N THR A 80 -2.66 15.71 -14.97
CA THR A 80 -2.36 16.97 -14.30
C THR A 80 -1.12 16.82 -13.42
N PHE A 81 -0.13 17.69 -13.61
CA PHE A 81 1.08 17.76 -12.80
C PHE A 81 1.09 19.03 -11.98
N HIS A 82 1.00 18.89 -10.64
CA HIS A 82 1.03 20.03 -9.72
C HIS A 82 2.45 20.54 -9.50
N GLU A 83 2.67 21.82 -9.77
CA GLU A 83 3.97 22.45 -9.53
C GLU A 83 4.17 22.73 -8.04
N GLU A 84 3.14 23.25 -7.37
CA GLU A 84 3.19 23.58 -5.96
C GLU A 84 2.63 22.44 -5.11
N TRP A 85 3.34 22.13 -4.02
CA TRP A 85 2.97 21.02 -3.13
C TRP A 85 1.63 21.22 -2.40
N ASN A 86 1.23 22.46 -2.20
CA ASN A 86 0.02 22.84 -1.46
C ASN A 86 -1.20 23.10 -2.35
N GLU A 87 -1.10 22.83 -3.64
CA GLU A 87 -2.26 22.87 -4.52
C GLU A 87 -3.33 21.86 -4.09
N ARG A 88 -4.58 22.14 -4.45
CA ARG A 88 -5.66 21.16 -4.22
C ARG A 88 -5.57 20.06 -5.26
N PRO A 89 -5.76 18.79 -4.85
CA PRO A 89 -5.88 17.70 -5.80
C PRO A 89 -7.00 17.95 -6.81
N THR A 90 -6.75 17.59 -8.06
CA THR A 90 -7.76 17.64 -9.11
C THR A 90 -8.56 16.35 -9.10
N LEU A 91 -9.88 16.48 -8.98
CA LEU A 91 -10.78 15.35 -9.14
C LEU A 91 -11.13 15.23 -10.64
N ASP A 92 -10.47 14.30 -11.30
CA ASP A 92 -10.67 14.02 -12.72
C ASP A 92 -11.57 12.79 -12.88
N LEU A 93 -12.84 13.05 -13.17
CA LEU A 93 -13.84 12.00 -13.31
C LEU A 93 -13.93 11.52 -14.75
N ASP A 94 -13.98 10.21 -14.91
CA ASP A 94 -14.29 9.57 -16.17
C ASP A 94 -15.73 9.92 -16.59
N PRO A 95 -15.95 10.50 -17.79
CA PRO A 95 -17.27 10.94 -18.23
C PRO A 95 -18.23 9.77 -18.50
N GLU A 96 -17.73 8.55 -18.68
CA GLU A 96 -18.55 7.38 -18.99
C GLU A 96 -19.13 6.71 -17.75
N ASN A 97 -18.33 6.59 -16.68
CA ASN A 97 -18.69 5.85 -15.47
C ASN A 97 -18.66 6.68 -14.17
N GLY A 98 -18.11 7.89 -14.21
CA GLY A 98 -18.00 8.77 -13.05
C GLY A 98 -16.88 8.41 -12.08
N ASP A 99 -16.03 7.43 -12.40
CA ASP A 99 -14.90 7.05 -11.58
C ASP A 99 -13.78 8.09 -11.63
N ASN A 100 -13.04 8.24 -10.53
CA ASN A 100 -11.85 9.08 -10.52
C ASN A 100 -10.72 8.39 -11.28
N ARG A 101 -10.25 8.99 -12.36
CA ARG A 101 -9.15 8.47 -13.17
C ARG A 101 -7.80 8.49 -12.46
N ALA A 102 -7.69 9.25 -11.37
CA ALA A 102 -6.49 9.36 -10.54
C ALA A 102 -5.23 9.76 -11.35
N LEU A 103 -5.39 10.74 -12.25
CA LEU A 103 -4.33 11.22 -13.15
C LEU A 103 -3.72 12.56 -12.70
N ASP A 104 -3.84 12.90 -11.44
CA ASP A 104 -3.17 14.07 -10.86
C ASP A 104 -1.93 13.66 -10.06
N PHE A 105 -0.81 14.30 -10.32
CA PHE A 105 0.49 13.96 -9.77
C PHE A 105 1.13 15.16 -9.08
N PHE A 106 1.64 14.95 -7.86
CA PHE A 106 2.37 15.96 -7.09
C PHE A 106 3.89 15.81 -7.18
N GLY A 107 4.37 14.70 -7.74
CA GLY A 107 5.75 14.50 -8.05
C GLY A 107 6.64 14.12 -6.86
N GLY A 108 6.10 13.47 -5.84
CA GLY A 108 6.90 12.74 -4.86
C GLY A 108 7.69 11.61 -5.56
N THR A 109 8.87 11.25 -5.01
CA THR A 109 9.79 10.31 -5.66
C THR A 109 10.44 9.36 -4.66
N LEU A 110 11.04 8.28 -5.16
CA LEU A 110 11.84 7.34 -4.35
C LEU A 110 13.06 8.05 -3.73
N ARG A 111 13.72 8.95 -4.47
CA ARG A 111 14.81 9.77 -3.90
C ARG A 111 14.30 10.75 -2.86
N GLY A 112 13.07 11.25 -3.01
CA GLY A 112 12.41 12.05 -1.97
C GLY A 112 12.17 11.25 -0.70
N ILE A 113 11.72 10.00 -0.81
CA ILE A 113 11.57 9.10 0.34
C ILE A 113 12.93 8.89 1.01
N ARG A 114 13.97 8.58 0.23
CA ARG A 114 15.35 8.43 0.75
C ARG A 114 15.82 9.66 1.54
N GLN A 115 15.53 10.88 1.08
CA GLN A 115 15.86 12.12 1.78
C GLN A 115 15.13 12.30 3.13
N LYS A 116 14.12 11.48 3.40
CA LYS A 116 13.29 11.49 4.61
C LYS A 116 13.50 10.29 5.52
N LEU A 117 14.50 9.43 5.25
CA LEU A 117 14.74 8.25 6.08
C LEU A 117 15.07 8.61 7.52
N ASP A 118 15.92 9.63 7.75
CA ASP A 118 16.24 10.09 9.11
C ASP A 118 14.98 10.54 9.87
N TYR A 119 14.10 11.29 9.21
CA TYR A 119 12.82 11.68 9.78
C TYR A 119 11.95 10.47 10.16
N LEU A 120 11.91 9.44 9.32
CA LEU A 120 11.15 8.23 9.59
C LEU A 120 11.79 7.41 10.72
N ALA A 121 13.11 7.35 10.76
CA ALA A 121 13.84 6.70 11.85
C ALA A 121 13.61 7.41 13.20
N ASP A 122 13.67 8.74 13.22
CA ASP A 122 13.40 9.55 14.42
C ASP A 122 11.95 9.37 14.91
N LEU A 123 11.01 9.11 14.00
CA LEU A 123 9.61 8.78 14.31
C LEU A 123 9.46 7.35 14.89
N GLY A 124 10.52 6.53 14.85
CA GLY A 124 10.50 5.14 15.32
C GLY A 124 10.00 4.13 14.28
N VAL A 125 9.95 4.51 13.00
CA VAL A 125 9.53 3.60 11.92
C VAL A 125 10.60 2.53 11.71
N SER A 126 10.17 1.26 11.71
CA SER A 126 11.03 0.11 11.46
C SER A 126 10.85 -0.48 10.06
N ILE A 127 9.68 -0.24 9.47
CA ILE A 127 9.30 -0.83 8.19
C ILE A 127 8.60 0.23 7.35
N ILE A 128 9.07 0.43 6.13
CA ILE A 128 8.38 1.24 5.15
C ILE A 128 7.58 0.32 4.23
N TYR A 129 6.27 0.55 4.17
CA TYR A 129 5.38 -0.09 3.21
C TYR A 129 5.08 0.93 2.09
N LEU A 130 5.56 0.67 0.88
CA LEU A 130 5.28 1.53 -0.26
C LEU A 130 3.97 1.11 -0.95
N ASN A 131 3.08 2.04 -1.25
CA ASN A 131 2.09 1.82 -2.30
C ASN A 131 2.82 1.42 -3.60
N PRO A 132 2.15 0.77 -4.57
CA PRO A 132 2.81 0.30 -5.77
C PRO A 132 3.72 1.36 -6.41
N ILE A 133 4.93 0.93 -6.82
CA ILE A 133 5.98 1.80 -7.36
C ILE A 133 6.31 1.51 -8.81
N PHE A 134 5.73 0.46 -9.35
CA PHE A 134 5.95 -0.01 -10.70
C PHE A 134 5.17 0.80 -11.73
N ARG A 135 5.56 0.65 -12.99
CA ARG A 135 4.97 1.37 -14.12
C ARG A 135 3.45 1.13 -14.19
N ALA A 136 2.70 2.21 -14.17
CA ALA A 136 1.25 2.22 -14.20
C ALA A 136 0.72 3.51 -14.83
N HIS A 137 -0.59 3.60 -15.03
CA HIS A 137 -1.24 4.79 -15.59
C HIS A 137 -1.67 5.77 -14.48
N SER A 138 -2.27 5.26 -13.41
CA SER A 138 -2.79 6.06 -12.31
C SER A 138 -1.71 6.51 -11.29
N ASN A 139 -2.02 7.53 -10.51
CA ASN A 139 -1.13 8.01 -9.45
C ASN A 139 -0.96 7.02 -8.30
N HIS A 140 -1.94 6.14 -8.04
CA HIS A 140 -1.88 5.10 -7.01
C HIS A 140 -1.17 3.82 -7.47
N ARG A 141 -1.03 3.58 -8.77
CA ARG A 141 -0.30 2.47 -9.41
C ARG A 141 -0.78 1.07 -9.10
N TYR A 142 -2.00 0.90 -8.57
CA TYR A 142 -2.62 -0.42 -8.40
C TYR A 142 -3.02 -1.06 -9.73
N ASP A 143 -3.09 -0.27 -10.81
CA ASP A 143 -3.25 -0.66 -12.21
C ASP A 143 -1.91 -0.99 -12.89
N THR A 144 -1.03 -1.71 -12.18
CA THR A 144 0.34 -2.01 -12.61
C THR A 144 0.39 -2.64 -14.01
N GLY A 145 1.09 -1.97 -14.92
CA GLY A 145 1.29 -2.42 -16.30
C GLY A 145 2.56 -3.28 -16.48
N SER A 146 3.56 -3.11 -15.62
CA SER A 146 4.80 -3.90 -15.63
C SER A 146 5.38 -3.94 -14.22
N TYR A 147 5.78 -5.13 -13.77
CA TYR A 147 6.50 -5.32 -12.50
C TYR A 147 8.02 -5.32 -12.64
N GLU A 148 8.53 -5.11 -13.84
CA GLU A 148 9.99 -5.13 -14.11
C GLU A 148 10.62 -3.74 -14.05
N GLU A 149 9.80 -2.69 -14.16
CA GLU A 149 10.26 -1.31 -14.25
C GLU A 149 9.60 -0.43 -13.18
N ILE A 150 10.43 0.35 -12.50
CA ILE A 150 9.95 1.44 -11.64
C ILE A 150 9.27 2.51 -12.52
N ASP A 151 8.14 3.03 -12.04
CA ASP A 151 7.42 4.10 -12.71
C ASP A 151 8.32 5.33 -12.91
N PRO A 152 8.49 5.82 -14.16
CA PRO A 152 9.35 6.97 -14.45
C PRO A 152 8.96 8.25 -13.68
N ILE A 153 7.71 8.39 -13.25
CA ILE A 153 7.27 9.52 -12.40
C ILE A 153 7.91 9.45 -11.02
N LEU A 154 8.10 8.25 -10.47
CA LEU A 154 8.70 8.06 -9.15
C LEU A 154 10.22 7.99 -9.17
N GLY A 155 10.81 7.53 -10.28
CA GLY A 155 12.24 7.30 -10.36
C GLY A 155 12.62 6.35 -11.47
N ASP A 156 13.59 5.52 -11.15
CA ASP A 156 14.11 4.44 -11.95
C ASP A 156 14.58 3.32 -11.01
N ASN A 157 15.01 2.19 -11.56
CA ASN A 157 15.52 1.07 -10.77
C ASN A 157 16.74 1.48 -9.91
N ALA A 158 17.60 2.37 -10.42
CA ALA A 158 18.73 2.88 -9.65
C ALA A 158 18.28 3.71 -8.43
N ALA A 159 17.22 4.52 -8.56
CA ALA A 159 16.66 5.25 -7.42
C ALA A 159 16.05 4.31 -6.36
N PHE A 160 15.49 3.19 -6.78
CA PHE A 160 15.02 2.15 -5.87
C PHE A 160 16.18 1.46 -5.14
N ASP A 161 17.21 1.06 -5.87
CA ASP A 161 18.43 0.46 -5.29
C ASP A 161 19.10 1.41 -4.28
N GLU A 162 19.18 2.71 -4.61
CA GLU A 162 19.68 3.75 -3.70
C GLU A 162 18.83 3.88 -2.43
N LEU A 163 17.51 3.72 -2.51
CA LEU A 163 16.62 3.76 -1.36
C LEU A 163 16.80 2.53 -0.47
N VAL A 164 16.93 1.34 -1.08
CA VAL A 164 17.10 0.07 -0.35
C VAL A 164 18.47 0.00 0.33
N ALA A 165 19.50 0.61 -0.28
CA ALA A 165 20.85 0.62 0.26
C ALA A 165 21.06 1.63 1.40
N ALA A 166 20.16 2.56 1.61
CA ALA A 166 20.27 3.63 2.58
C ALA A 166 19.61 3.30 3.91
#